data_d03bc13cbcd50310de151f54adb79387
#
_entry.id   d03bc13cbcd50310de151f54adb79387
#
_cell.length_a   1.000
_cell.length_b   1.000
_cell.length_c   1.000
_cell.angle_alpha   90.00
_cell.angle_beta   90.00
_cell.angle_gamma   90.00
#
_symmetry.space_group_name_H-M   'P 1'
#
loop_
_entity.id
_entity.type
_entity.pdbx_description
1 polymer ?
#
loop_
_entity_poly.entity_id
_entity_poly.type
_entity_poly.pdbx_seq_one_letter_code
_entity_poly.pdbx_strand_id
1 'polypeptide(L)'
;LQRTGTDMNNIRTEIGKLVCYLGERTMVEQQDVEDIVTTRVQNHIFDMISAIAMKKQQRALQLYYDLLMLRESPMGILTLITRQFNLLMQTKELRNKGYDKNGIAKKLKLQPFVAEKYIQQAAGFKYATLREVFEECVNADEAIKTGRMQDMLCVELLIVKFSR
;
A
#
# COMPACT_ATOMS: atom_id res chain seq x y z
N LEU A 1 -10.66 -11.10 16.49
CA LEU A 1 -9.79 -12.27 16.76
C LEU A 1 -9.30 -12.94 15.48
N GLN A 2 -10.15 -13.12 14.46
CA GLN A 2 -9.73 -13.77 13.21
C GLN A 2 -8.69 -12.95 12.41
N ARG A 3 -8.64 -11.62 12.57
CA ARG A 3 -7.76 -10.70 11.83
C ARG A 3 -6.63 -10.10 12.66
N THR A 4 -6.69 -10.17 14.00
CA THR A 4 -5.69 -9.60 14.92
C THR A 4 -4.73 -10.65 15.52
N GLY A 5 -4.99 -11.94 15.28
CA GLY A 5 -4.28 -13.02 15.95
C GLY A 5 -4.65 -13.11 17.46
N THR A 6 -3.87 -13.89 18.20
CA THR A 6 -4.08 -14.14 19.63
C THR A 6 -3.19 -13.29 20.56
N ASP A 7 -2.41 -12.35 20.01
CA ASP A 7 -1.57 -11.45 20.81
C ASP A 7 -2.44 -10.38 21.49
N MET A 8 -2.52 -10.46 22.83
CA MET A 8 -3.33 -9.58 23.65
C MET A 8 -2.93 -8.10 23.53
N ASN A 9 -1.65 -7.78 23.31
CA ASN A 9 -1.19 -6.41 23.13
C ASN A 9 -1.69 -5.83 21.80
N ASN A 10 -1.66 -6.63 20.73
CA ASN A 10 -2.23 -6.26 19.45
C ASN A 10 -3.74 -6.04 19.54
N ILE A 11 -4.47 -6.97 20.19
CA ILE A 11 -5.91 -6.88 20.40
C ILE A 11 -6.27 -5.60 21.17
N ARG A 12 -5.56 -5.31 22.27
CA ARG A 12 -5.77 -4.10 23.07
C ARG A 12 -5.55 -2.82 22.26
N THR A 13 -4.53 -2.80 21.43
CA THR A 13 -4.21 -1.66 20.56
C THR A 13 -5.30 -1.46 19.50
N GLU A 14 -5.80 -2.54 18.88
CA GLU A 14 -6.86 -2.45 17.87
C GLU A 14 -8.21 -2.04 18.49
N ILE A 15 -8.53 -2.54 19.69
CA ILE A 15 -9.72 -2.08 20.44
C ILE A 15 -9.59 -0.59 20.78
N GLY A 16 -8.41 -0.11 21.21
CA GLY A 16 -8.18 1.30 21.48
C GLY A 16 -8.41 2.18 20.23
N LYS A 17 -7.98 1.73 19.07
CA LYS A 17 -8.24 2.44 17.81
C LYS A 17 -9.73 2.45 17.45
N LEU A 18 -10.43 1.31 17.63
CA LEU A 18 -11.89 1.23 17.44
C LEU A 18 -12.63 2.23 18.34
N VAL A 19 -12.28 2.29 19.61
CA VAL A 19 -12.88 3.25 20.57
C VAL A 19 -12.63 4.70 20.12
N CYS A 20 -11.41 5.02 19.69
CA CYS A 20 -11.08 6.35 19.17
C CYS A 20 -11.83 6.67 17.86
N TYR A 21 -12.04 5.66 16.99
CA TYR A 21 -12.76 5.82 15.73
C TYR A 21 -14.26 6.05 15.93
N LEU A 22 -14.85 5.39 16.91
CA LEU A 22 -16.27 5.54 17.25
C LEU A 22 -16.63 6.93 17.77
N GLY A 23 -15.68 7.64 18.41
CA GLY A 23 -15.96 8.93 19.05
C GLY A 23 -17.07 8.82 20.11
N GLU A 24 -18.21 9.44 19.86
CA GLU A 24 -19.38 9.42 20.78
C GLU A 24 -20.31 8.20 20.59
N ARG A 25 -20.07 7.37 19.54
CA ARG A 25 -20.87 6.16 19.31
C ARG A 25 -20.47 5.06 20.28
N THR A 26 -21.47 4.39 20.84
CA THR A 26 -21.27 3.31 21.83
C THR A 26 -21.34 1.90 21.26
N MET A 27 -21.76 1.75 20.00
CA MET A 27 -21.86 0.44 19.33
C MET A 27 -20.84 0.35 18.20
N VAL A 28 -20.12 -0.77 18.16
CA VAL A 28 -19.20 -1.12 17.06
C VAL A 28 -19.98 -1.90 16.02
N GLU A 29 -19.98 -1.42 14.78
CA GLU A 29 -20.54 -2.12 13.64
C GLU A 29 -19.44 -2.89 12.88
N GLN A 30 -19.82 -3.88 12.11
CA GLN A 30 -18.88 -4.63 11.28
C GLN A 30 -18.12 -3.72 10.31
N GLN A 31 -18.78 -2.69 9.79
CA GLN A 31 -18.20 -1.69 8.90
C GLN A 31 -17.06 -0.92 9.54
N ASP A 32 -17.17 -0.54 10.81
CA ASP A 32 -16.12 0.16 11.57
C ASP A 32 -14.83 -0.69 11.64
N VAL A 33 -14.98 -2.00 11.83
CA VAL A 33 -13.84 -2.93 11.86
C VAL A 33 -13.22 -3.06 10.46
N GLU A 34 -14.03 -3.12 9.41
CA GLU A 34 -13.57 -3.21 8.03
C GLU A 34 -12.83 -1.94 7.61
N ASP A 35 -13.32 -0.76 7.96
CA ASP A 35 -12.68 0.52 7.66
C ASP A 35 -11.30 0.65 8.33
N ILE A 36 -11.17 0.23 9.59
CA ILE A 36 -9.89 0.24 10.30
C ILE A 36 -8.88 -0.73 9.69
N VAL A 37 -9.31 -1.93 9.34
CA VAL A 37 -8.45 -2.94 8.71
C VAL A 37 -8.00 -2.47 7.32
N THR A 38 -8.93 -1.92 6.52
CA THR A 38 -8.61 -1.37 5.19
C THR A 38 -7.58 -0.24 5.30
N THR A 39 -7.74 0.67 6.26
CA THR A 39 -6.77 1.75 6.51
C THR A 39 -5.40 1.19 6.88
N ARG A 40 -5.35 0.13 7.70
CA ARG A 40 -4.10 -0.52 8.09
C ARG A 40 -3.38 -1.14 6.88
N VAL A 41 -4.10 -1.88 6.05
CA VAL A 41 -3.57 -2.46 4.81
C VAL A 41 -3.01 -1.38 3.89
N GLN A 42 -3.76 -0.29 3.67
CA GLN A 42 -3.30 0.83 2.85
C GLN A 42 -2.04 1.49 3.41
N ASN A 43 -1.95 1.68 4.74
CA ASN A 43 -0.76 2.23 5.37
C ASN A 43 0.45 1.31 5.21
N HIS A 44 0.29 -0.02 5.37
CA HIS A 44 1.37 -0.98 5.16
C HIS A 44 1.88 -0.96 3.71
N ILE A 45 0.98 -0.89 2.73
CA ILE A 45 1.36 -0.74 1.32
C ILE A 45 2.13 0.56 1.11
N PHE A 46 1.65 1.68 1.65
CA PHE A 46 2.32 2.97 1.53
C PHE A 46 3.73 2.93 2.14
N ASP A 47 3.87 2.38 3.34
CA ASP A 47 5.16 2.25 4.05
C ASP A 47 6.12 1.29 3.31
N MET A 48 5.59 0.20 2.73
CA MET A 48 6.36 -0.74 1.94
C MET A 48 6.94 -0.07 0.68
N ILE A 49 6.13 0.71 -0.05
CA ILE A 49 6.62 1.47 -1.21
C ILE A 49 7.66 2.52 -0.79
N SER A 50 7.49 3.16 0.37
CA SER A 50 8.49 4.08 0.92
C SER A 50 9.79 3.34 1.26
N ALA A 51 9.72 2.14 1.82
CA ALA A 51 10.90 1.30 2.08
C ALA A 51 11.62 0.89 0.78
N ILE A 52 10.86 0.57 -0.29
CA ILE A 52 11.39 0.30 -1.63
C ILE A 52 12.13 1.54 -2.17
N ALA A 53 11.53 2.74 -2.08
CA ALA A 53 12.15 3.98 -2.51
C ALA A 53 13.48 4.26 -1.79
N MET A 54 13.55 3.92 -0.51
CA MET A 54 14.73 4.11 0.35
C MET A 54 15.75 2.96 0.27
N LYS A 55 15.52 1.94 -0.59
CA LYS A 55 16.38 0.75 -0.71
C LYS A 55 16.50 -0.06 0.59
N LYS A 56 15.45 -0.05 1.42
CA LYS A 56 15.36 -0.79 2.69
C LYS A 56 14.66 -2.14 2.48
N GLN A 57 15.33 -3.05 1.78
CA GLN A 57 14.77 -4.35 1.36
C GLN A 57 14.16 -5.16 2.51
N GLN A 58 14.90 -5.31 3.61
CA GLN A 58 14.41 -6.07 4.77
C GLN A 58 13.10 -5.49 5.32
N ARG A 59 13.00 -4.16 5.39
CA ARG A 59 11.78 -3.50 5.85
C ARG A 59 10.62 -3.67 4.88
N ALA A 60 10.87 -3.61 3.58
CA ALA A 60 9.86 -3.83 2.55
C ALA A 60 9.29 -5.25 2.61
N LEU A 61 10.15 -6.28 2.73
CA LEU A 61 9.74 -7.67 2.89
C LEU A 61 8.99 -7.90 4.20
N GLN A 62 9.44 -7.31 5.32
CA GLN A 62 8.72 -7.41 6.59
C GLN A 62 7.28 -6.90 6.46
N LEU A 63 7.07 -5.74 5.84
CA LEU A 63 5.74 -5.18 5.62
C LEU A 63 4.88 -6.05 4.69
N TYR A 64 5.48 -6.73 3.71
CA TYR A 64 4.81 -7.71 2.88
C TYR A 64 4.31 -8.91 3.70
N TYR A 65 5.18 -9.49 4.55
CA TYR A 65 4.77 -10.60 5.42
C TYR A 65 3.72 -10.17 6.45
N ASP A 66 3.81 -8.94 6.96
CA ASP A 66 2.77 -8.39 7.86
C ASP A 66 1.40 -8.33 7.15
N LEU A 67 1.36 -7.99 5.85
CA LEU A 67 0.13 -8.03 5.05
C LEU A 67 -0.40 -9.46 4.87
N LEU A 68 0.46 -10.44 4.63
CA LEU A 68 0.06 -11.86 4.56
C LEU A 68 -0.50 -12.35 5.90
N MET A 69 0.09 -11.92 7.03
CA MET A 69 -0.43 -12.21 8.37
C MET A 69 -1.81 -11.58 8.62
N LEU A 70 -2.12 -10.46 7.97
CA LEU A 70 -3.46 -9.84 7.94
C LEU A 70 -4.44 -10.59 7.01
N ARG A 71 -4.03 -11.73 6.44
CA ARG A 71 -4.78 -12.55 5.48
C ARG A 71 -5.06 -11.89 4.15
N GLU A 72 -4.29 -10.87 3.78
CA GLU A 72 -4.30 -10.38 2.41
C GLU A 72 -3.68 -11.41 1.48
N SER A 73 -4.31 -11.65 0.32
CA SER A 73 -3.74 -12.56 -0.67
C SER A 73 -2.56 -11.90 -1.40
N PRO A 74 -1.54 -12.66 -1.84
CA PRO A 74 -0.42 -12.11 -2.61
C PRO A 74 -0.90 -11.36 -3.87
N MET A 75 -1.91 -11.89 -4.57
CA MET A 75 -2.52 -11.22 -5.73
C MET A 75 -3.22 -9.90 -5.34
N GLY A 76 -3.91 -9.87 -4.19
CA GLY A 76 -4.51 -8.64 -3.64
C GLY A 76 -3.43 -7.60 -3.33
N ILE A 77 -2.35 -8.01 -2.69
CA ILE A 77 -1.19 -7.15 -2.39
C ILE A 77 -0.57 -6.61 -3.69
N LEU A 78 -0.36 -7.46 -4.71
CA LEU A 78 0.15 -7.04 -6.02
C LEU A 78 -0.74 -5.98 -6.67
N THR A 79 -2.06 -6.16 -6.61
CA THR A 79 -3.03 -5.18 -7.12
C THR A 79 -2.90 -3.83 -6.40
N LEU A 80 -2.74 -3.85 -5.07
CA LEU A 80 -2.56 -2.62 -4.28
C LEU A 80 -1.22 -1.95 -4.57
N ILE A 81 -0.13 -2.71 -4.74
CA ILE A 81 1.18 -2.22 -5.17
C ILE A 81 1.07 -1.54 -6.54
N THR A 82 0.47 -2.22 -7.50
CA THR A 82 0.28 -1.70 -8.87
C THR A 82 -0.51 -0.39 -8.87
N ARG A 83 -1.62 -0.35 -8.11
CA ARG A 83 -2.41 0.88 -7.93
C ARG A 83 -1.59 2.02 -7.32
N GLN A 84 -0.78 1.72 -6.30
CA GLN A 84 0.05 2.72 -5.64
C GLN A 84 1.09 3.30 -6.60
N PHE A 85 1.81 2.46 -7.35
CA PHE A 85 2.79 2.93 -8.33
C PHE A 85 2.15 3.72 -9.47
N ASN A 86 0.96 3.34 -9.92
CA ASN A 86 0.20 4.11 -10.91
C ASN A 86 -0.14 5.52 -10.38
N LEU A 87 -0.60 5.63 -9.14
CA LEU A 87 -0.89 6.94 -8.52
C LEU A 87 0.38 7.79 -8.35
N LEU A 88 1.52 7.19 -8.00
CA LEU A 88 2.80 7.88 -7.93
C LEU A 88 3.26 8.41 -9.30
N MET A 89 3.10 7.61 -10.35
CA MET A 89 3.42 7.99 -11.72
C MET A 89 2.56 9.17 -12.19
N GLN A 90 1.24 9.08 -12.00
CA GLN A 90 0.31 10.16 -12.32
C GLN A 90 0.60 11.44 -11.51
N THR A 91 0.90 11.29 -10.21
CA THR A 91 1.28 12.41 -9.34
C THR A 91 2.52 13.12 -9.87
N LYS A 92 3.54 12.35 -10.24
CA LYS A 92 4.79 12.89 -10.79
C LYS A 92 4.58 13.60 -12.12
N GLU A 93 3.76 13.03 -12.99
CA GLU A 93 3.39 13.63 -14.26
C GLU A 93 2.64 14.96 -14.08
N LEU A 94 1.63 14.98 -13.20
CA LEU A 94 0.88 16.21 -12.90
C LEU A 94 1.79 17.27 -12.28
N ARG A 95 2.72 16.89 -11.42
CA ARG A 95 3.70 17.79 -10.83
C ARG A 95 4.59 18.41 -11.89
N ASN A 96 5.09 17.60 -12.84
CA ASN A 96 5.90 18.08 -13.97
C ASN A 96 5.11 19.04 -14.90
N LYS A 97 3.79 18.88 -14.99
CA LYS A 97 2.89 19.80 -15.70
C LYS A 97 2.55 21.07 -14.90
N GLY A 98 3.15 21.27 -13.72
CA GLY A 98 2.99 22.47 -12.91
C GLY A 98 1.76 22.49 -11.99
N TYR A 99 1.04 21.36 -11.83
CA TYR A 99 -0.09 21.30 -10.90
C TYR A 99 0.40 21.37 -9.45
N ASP A 100 -0.30 22.18 -8.65
CA ASP A 100 -0.13 22.25 -7.21
C ASP A 100 -0.81 21.07 -6.49
N LYS A 101 -0.66 21.01 -5.17
CA LYS A 101 -1.27 19.97 -4.33
C LYS A 101 -2.78 19.85 -4.54
N ASN A 102 -3.49 20.96 -4.58
CA ASN A 102 -4.94 20.98 -4.70
C ASN A 102 -5.40 20.53 -6.10
N GLY A 103 -4.67 20.96 -7.14
CA GLY A 103 -4.88 20.52 -8.50
C GLY A 103 -4.67 19.01 -8.68
N ILE A 104 -3.62 18.47 -8.08
CA ILE A 104 -3.34 17.02 -8.06
C ILE A 104 -4.44 16.27 -7.31
N ALA A 105 -4.81 16.73 -6.11
CA ALA A 105 -5.88 16.14 -5.32
C ALA A 105 -7.20 16.05 -6.11
N LYS A 106 -7.58 17.15 -6.77
CA LYS A 106 -8.79 17.21 -7.60
C LYS A 106 -8.72 16.27 -8.81
N LYS A 107 -7.58 16.25 -9.53
CA LYS A 107 -7.37 15.40 -10.71
C LYS A 107 -7.40 13.91 -10.38
N LEU A 108 -6.77 13.51 -9.28
CA LEU A 108 -6.67 12.12 -8.85
C LEU A 108 -7.82 11.70 -7.92
N LYS A 109 -8.78 12.58 -7.63
CA LYS A 109 -9.90 12.36 -6.70
C LYS A 109 -9.42 11.92 -5.31
N LEU A 110 -8.35 12.54 -4.83
CA LEU A 110 -7.76 12.29 -3.52
C LEU A 110 -8.08 13.42 -2.54
N GLN A 111 -8.05 13.12 -1.25
CA GLN A 111 -8.04 14.17 -0.23
C GLN A 111 -6.73 14.96 -0.29
N PRO A 112 -6.71 16.28 -0.03
CA PRO A 112 -5.51 17.10 -0.15
C PRO A 112 -4.32 16.60 0.69
N PHE A 113 -4.57 16.08 1.90
CA PHE A 113 -3.52 15.52 2.76
C PHE A 113 -2.95 14.19 2.21
N VAL A 114 -3.78 13.41 1.49
CA VAL A 114 -3.33 12.18 0.82
C VAL A 114 -2.49 12.55 -0.40
N ALA A 115 -2.91 13.54 -1.20
CA ALA A 115 -2.13 14.02 -2.34
C ALA A 115 -0.74 14.52 -1.90
N GLU A 116 -0.63 15.20 -0.75
CA GLU A 116 0.65 15.59 -0.17
C GLU A 116 1.58 14.40 0.06
N LYS A 117 1.06 13.33 0.68
CA LYS A 117 1.83 12.09 0.91
C LYS A 117 2.33 11.49 -0.42
N TYR A 118 1.46 11.44 -1.46
CA TYR A 118 1.87 10.96 -2.78
C TYR A 118 2.93 11.84 -3.44
N ILE A 119 2.84 13.16 -3.31
CA ILE A 119 3.85 14.10 -3.81
C ILE A 119 5.21 13.83 -3.17
N GLN A 120 5.23 13.68 -1.84
CA GLN A 120 6.46 13.39 -1.09
C GLN A 120 7.04 12.03 -1.47
N GLN A 121 6.21 11.00 -1.55
CA GLN A 121 6.64 9.65 -1.93
C GLN A 121 7.15 9.59 -3.37
N ALA A 122 6.46 10.25 -4.32
CA ALA A 122 6.85 10.30 -5.73
C ALA A 122 8.19 11.00 -5.95
N ALA A 123 8.61 11.91 -5.05
CA ALA A 123 9.91 12.56 -5.11
C ALA A 123 11.06 11.54 -4.97
N GLY A 124 10.88 10.46 -4.21
CA GLY A 124 11.85 9.39 -4.00
C GLY A 124 12.12 8.49 -5.22
N PHE A 125 11.34 8.63 -6.30
CA PHE A 125 11.48 7.80 -7.49
C PHE A 125 11.79 8.61 -8.74
N LYS A 126 12.61 8.05 -9.64
CA LYS A 126 12.70 8.54 -11.03
C LYS A 126 11.47 8.07 -11.81
N TYR A 127 11.02 8.85 -12.79
CA TYR A 127 9.86 8.49 -13.62
C TYR A 127 10.07 7.16 -14.37
N ALA A 128 11.29 6.95 -14.89
CA ALA A 128 11.65 5.70 -15.55
C ALA A 128 11.52 4.48 -14.62
N THR A 129 11.93 4.62 -13.35
CA THR A 129 11.78 3.56 -12.35
C THR A 129 10.31 3.26 -12.05
N LEU A 130 9.47 4.29 -11.92
CA LEU A 130 8.02 4.09 -11.69
C LEU A 130 7.38 3.33 -12.85
N ARG A 131 7.76 3.65 -14.08
CA ARG A 131 7.29 2.96 -15.29
C ARG A 131 7.76 1.51 -15.32
N GLU A 132 9.04 1.27 -15.04
CA GLU A 132 9.60 -0.09 -14.99
C GLU A 132 8.89 -0.95 -13.94
N VAL A 133 8.68 -0.42 -12.73
CA VAL A 133 7.92 -1.13 -11.68
C VAL A 133 6.51 -1.46 -12.14
N PHE A 134 5.83 -0.53 -12.78
CA PHE A 134 4.48 -0.74 -13.27
C PHE A 134 4.43 -1.85 -14.34
N GLU A 135 5.36 -1.85 -15.29
CA GLU A 135 5.50 -2.89 -16.32
C GLU A 135 5.78 -4.27 -15.66
N GLU A 136 6.66 -4.32 -14.66
CA GLU A 136 6.94 -5.55 -13.91
C GLU A 136 5.74 -6.03 -13.07
N CYS A 137 4.92 -5.14 -12.54
CA CYS A 137 3.68 -5.53 -11.88
C CYS A 137 2.69 -6.20 -12.85
N VAL A 138 2.60 -5.71 -14.09
CA VAL A 138 1.76 -6.32 -15.14
C VAL A 138 2.31 -7.70 -15.53
N ASN A 139 3.63 -7.83 -15.69
CA ASN A 139 4.28 -9.12 -15.98
C ASN A 139 4.08 -10.13 -14.84
N ALA A 140 4.15 -9.67 -13.59
CA ALA A 140 3.90 -10.48 -12.40
C ALA A 140 2.45 -10.98 -12.35
N ASP A 141 1.47 -10.11 -12.61
CA ASP A 141 0.05 -10.46 -12.68
C ASP A 141 -0.21 -11.54 -13.74
N GLU A 142 0.37 -11.38 -14.93
CA GLU A 142 0.28 -12.38 -16.01
C GLU A 142 0.96 -13.70 -15.62
N ALA A 143 2.15 -13.65 -15.01
CA ALA A 143 2.89 -14.85 -14.62
C ALA A 143 2.14 -15.68 -13.57
N ILE A 144 1.47 -15.01 -12.62
CA ILE A 144 0.64 -15.66 -11.61
C ILE A 144 -0.61 -16.28 -12.27
N LYS A 145 -1.34 -15.50 -13.06
CA LYS A 145 -2.60 -15.95 -13.71
C LYS A 145 -2.40 -17.09 -14.69
N THR A 146 -1.25 -17.17 -15.34
CA THR A 146 -0.90 -18.26 -16.25
C THR A 146 -0.23 -19.44 -15.56
N GLY A 147 -0.03 -19.38 -14.23
CA GLY A 147 0.63 -20.45 -13.47
C GLY A 147 2.14 -20.57 -13.72
N ARG A 148 2.75 -19.59 -14.41
CA ARG A 148 4.20 -19.57 -14.65
C ARG A 148 5.03 -19.38 -13.39
N MET A 149 4.45 -18.75 -12.36
CA MET A 149 5.11 -18.49 -11.08
C MET A 149 4.10 -18.54 -9.93
N GLN A 150 4.55 -19.05 -8.78
CA GLN A 150 3.78 -19.02 -7.54
C GLN A 150 3.59 -17.56 -7.10
N ASP A 151 2.38 -17.22 -6.67
CA ASP A 151 1.96 -15.85 -6.36
C ASP A 151 2.82 -15.18 -5.26
N MET A 152 3.07 -15.89 -4.15
CA MET A 152 3.88 -15.37 -3.04
C MET A 152 5.30 -15.06 -3.49
N LEU A 153 5.95 -16.00 -4.19
CA LEU A 153 7.31 -15.84 -4.69
C LEU A 153 7.40 -14.71 -5.73
N CYS A 154 6.40 -14.59 -6.59
CA CYS A 154 6.36 -13.55 -7.62
C CYS A 154 6.38 -12.14 -7.00
N VAL A 155 5.56 -11.90 -5.97
CA VAL A 155 5.51 -10.62 -5.27
C VAL A 155 6.80 -10.37 -4.49
N GLU A 156 7.38 -11.38 -3.83
CA GLU A 156 8.67 -11.25 -3.15
C GLU A 156 9.79 -10.82 -4.11
N LEU A 157 9.90 -11.47 -5.26
CA LEU A 157 10.91 -11.14 -6.27
C LEU A 157 10.74 -9.72 -6.80
N LEU A 158 9.49 -9.27 -7.01
CA LEU A 158 9.20 -7.89 -7.38
C LEU A 158 9.72 -6.90 -6.32
N ILE A 159 9.41 -7.14 -5.05
CA ILE A 159 9.86 -6.30 -3.94
C ILE A 159 11.40 -6.28 -3.87
N VAL A 160 12.04 -7.44 -3.93
CA VAL A 160 13.50 -7.57 -3.90
C VAL A 160 14.16 -6.83 -5.06
N LYS A 161 13.63 -6.98 -6.29
CA LYS A 161 14.17 -6.33 -7.49
C LYS A 161 14.25 -4.82 -7.32
N PHE A 162 13.22 -4.19 -6.76
CA PHE A 162 13.14 -2.73 -6.69
C PHE A 162 13.61 -2.13 -5.36
N SER A 163 13.92 -2.94 -4.35
CA SER A 163 14.44 -2.49 -3.05
C SER A 163 15.96 -2.68 -2.87
N ARG A 164 16.65 -3.13 -3.92
CA ARG A 164 18.13 -3.17 -3.99
C ARG A 164 18.74 -1.83 -4.32
#